data_f997fa9f60224f73eca8a41f6ad929bb
#
_entry.id   f997fa9f60224f73eca8a41f6ad929bb
#
_cell.length_a   1.000
_cell.length_b   1.000
_cell.length_c   1.000
_cell.angle_alpha   90.00
_cell.angle_beta   90.00
_cell.angle_gamma   90.00
#
_symmetry.space_group_name_H-M   'P 1'
#
loop_
_entity.id
_entity.type
_entity.pdbx_description
1 polymer ?
#
loop_
_entity_poly.entity_id
_entity_poly.type
_entity_poly.pdbx_seq_one_letter_code
_entity_poly.pdbx_strand_id
1 'polypeptide(L)'
;MIEVKAYRDTWGAGLDSYLEWFYGMAIAFQELLKESGSLYVHVDPNVSHLVKIVLDEVFGIQNFRSEITWKRTSAHSSARRYGPVHDTLLFYSKSDQYVWNEGPTGGSAATVP
;
A
#
# COMPACT_ATOMS: atom_id res chain seq x y z
N MET A 1 13.69 -2.17 1.57
CA MET A 1 12.28 -1.72 1.70
C MET A 1 12.06 -0.46 0.87
N ILE A 2 10.97 -0.42 0.16
CA ILE A 2 10.57 0.78 -0.56
C ILE A 2 9.21 1.21 -0.03
N GLU A 3 9.09 2.47 0.29
CA GLU A 3 7.83 3.06 0.70
C GLU A 3 7.39 4.08 -0.34
N VAL A 4 6.15 4.00 -0.77
CA VAL A 4 5.59 4.88 -1.79
C VAL A 4 4.29 5.47 -1.30
N LYS A 5 4.07 6.74 -1.58
CA LYS A 5 2.80 7.40 -1.34
C LYS A 5 2.09 7.59 -2.66
N ALA A 6 0.86 7.10 -2.72
CA ALA A 6 0.06 7.18 -3.93
C ALA A 6 -1.21 7.95 -3.65
N TYR A 7 -1.29 9.14 -4.17
CA TYR A 7 -2.44 10.00 -3.97
C TYR A 7 -3.05 10.38 -5.32
N ARG A 8 -4.33 10.12 -5.44
CA ARG A 8 -5.04 10.37 -6.67
C ARG A 8 -5.08 11.87 -7.03
N ASP A 9 -5.22 12.71 -6.03
CA ASP A 9 -5.40 14.13 -6.26
C ASP A 9 -4.14 14.85 -6.72
N THR A 10 -3.01 14.17 -6.75
CA THR A 10 -1.82 14.73 -7.37
C THR A 10 -1.88 14.67 -8.89
N TRP A 11 -2.89 14.01 -9.43
CA TRP A 11 -3.06 13.83 -10.88
C TRP A 11 -4.32 14.51 -11.35
N GLY A 12 -4.19 15.49 -12.19
CA GLY A 12 -5.35 16.16 -12.74
C GLY A 12 -5.99 15.47 -13.92
N ALA A 13 -5.44 14.37 -14.40
CA ALA A 13 -5.82 13.79 -15.67
C ALA A 13 -6.82 12.64 -15.57
N GLY A 14 -7.33 12.33 -14.40
CA GLY A 14 -8.34 11.30 -14.24
C GLY A 14 -7.77 9.96 -13.81
N LEU A 15 -8.68 9.04 -13.52
CA LEU A 15 -8.34 7.79 -12.90
C LEU A 15 -7.52 6.87 -13.79
N ASP A 16 -7.86 6.80 -15.06
CA ASP A 16 -7.14 5.92 -15.99
C ASP A 16 -5.67 6.29 -16.09
N SER A 17 -5.38 7.58 -16.20
CA SER A 17 -4.01 8.05 -16.28
C SER A 17 -3.26 7.80 -14.99
N TYR A 18 -3.94 7.97 -13.87
CA TYR A 18 -3.34 7.70 -12.58
C TYR A 18 -2.95 6.23 -12.44
N LEU A 19 -3.85 5.33 -12.79
CA LEU A 19 -3.60 3.90 -12.66
C LEU A 19 -2.55 3.42 -13.64
N GLU A 20 -2.53 3.96 -14.84
CA GLU A 20 -1.49 3.62 -15.81
C GLU A 20 -0.12 4.05 -15.32
N TRP A 21 -0.01 5.26 -14.79
CA TRP A 21 1.23 5.72 -14.19
C TRP A 21 1.65 4.83 -13.03
N PHE A 22 0.70 4.51 -12.15
CA PHE A 22 1.01 3.70 -10.99
C PHE A 22 1.44 2.30 -11.38
N TYR A 23 0.83 1.73 -12.40
CA TYR A 23 1.20 0.42 -12.92
C TYR A 23 2.67 0.40 -13.37
N GLY A 24 3.07 1.42 -14.12
CA GLY A 24 4.47 1.53 -14.54
C GLY A 24 5.42 1.66 -13.37
N MET A 25 5.05 2.43 -12.36
CA MET A 25 5.87 2.56 -11.17
C MET A 25 5.97 1.24 -10.40
N ALA A 26 4.86 0.52 -10.30
CA ALA A 26 4.85 -0.77 -9.60
C ALA A 26 5.78 -1.78 -10.27
N ILE A 27 5.76 -1.81 -11.60
CA ILE A 27 6.69 -2.67 -12.35
C ILE A 27 8.13 -2.30 -12.05
N ALA A 28 8.44 -1.01 -12.06
CA ALA A 28 9.80 -0.55 -11.79
C ALA A 28 10.26 -0.95 -10.38
N PHE A 29 9.40 -0.76 -9.39
CA PHE A 29 9.73 -1.15 -8.02
C PHE A 29 9.92 -2.65 -7.88
N GLN A 30 9.07 -3.43 -8.54
CA GLN A 30 9.19 -4.88 -8.50
C GLN A 30 10.53 -5.34 -9.06
N GLU A 31 10.99 -4.70 -10.12
CA GLU A 31 12.28 -5.04 -10.71
C GLU A 31 13.45 -4.60 -9.84
N LEU A 32 13.32 -3.47 -9.17
CA LEU A 32 14.39 -2.93 -8.34
C LEU A 32 14.56 -3.65 -7.02
N LEU A 33 13.51 -4.28 -6.51
CA LEU A 33 13.57 -4.97 -5.23
C LEU A 33 14.39 -6.24 -5.33
N LYS A 34 15.15 -6.51 -4.28
CA LYS A 34 15.80 -7.81 -4.12
C LYS A 34 14.76 -8.87 -3.81
N GLU A 35 15.12 -10.13 -4.00
CA GLU A 35 14.22 -11.24 -3.65
C GLU A 35 13.78 -11.17 -2.19
N SER A 36 14.62 -10.66 -1.31
CA SER A 36 14.29 -10.50 0.11
C SER A 36 13.61 -9.17 0.42
N GLY A 37 13.31 -8.37 -0.59
CA GLY A 37 12.79 -7.02 -0.40
C GLY A 37 11.30 -6.96 -0.18
N SER A 38 10.87 -5.84 0.37
CA SER A 38 9.46 -5.56 0.66
C SER A 38 9.09 -4.18 0.19
N LEU A 39 7.82 -4.04 -0.16
CA LEU A 39 7.25 -2.77 -0.60
C LEU A 39 6.09 -2.40 0.33
N TYR A 40 6.12 -1.18 0.82
CA TYR A 40 5.01 -0.61 1.58
C TYR A 40 4.43 0.55 0.78
N VAL A 41 3.16 0.50 0.49
CA VAL A 41 2.50 1.55 -0.28
C VAL A 41 1.47 2.24 0.59
N HIS A 42 1.68 3.52 0.83
CA HIS A 42 0.77 4.34 1.62
C HIS A 42 -0.26 4.94 0.68
N VAL A 43 -1.50 4.57 0.82
CA VAL A 43 -2.55 4.99 -0.11
C VAL A 43 -3.72 5.62 0.62
N ASP A 44 -4.35 6.54 -0.08
CA ASP A 44 -5.60 7.15 0.32
C ASP A 44 -6.72 6.10 0.20
N PRO A 45 -7.64 6.01 1.18
CA PRO A 45 -8.73 5.05 1.11
C PRO A 45 -9.62 5.19 -0.12
N ASN A 46 -9.66 6.37 -0.73
CA ASN A 46 -10.46 6.57 -1.93
C ASN A 46 -9.95 5.76 -3.12
N VAL A 47 -8.69 5.40 -3.14
CA VAL A 47 -8.10 4.67 -4.27
C VAL A 47 -7.39 3.39 -3.85
N SER A 48 -7.38 3.07 -2.56
CA SER A 48 -6.62 1.91 -2.08
C SER A 48 -7.03 0.61 -2.73
N HIS A 49 -8.33 0.43 -2.97
CA HIS A 49 -8.82 -0.79 -3.61
C HIS A 49 -8.33 -0.91 -5.05
N LEU A 50 -8.23 0.21 -5.76
CA LEU A 50 -7.74 0.20 -7.14
C LEU A 50 -6.24 -0.02 -7.20
N VAL A 51 -5.51 0.60 -6.31
CA VAL A 51 -4.08 0.43 -6.19
C VAL A 51 -3.75 -1.02 -5.85
N LYS A 52 -4.54 -1.64 -4.97
CA LYS A 52 -4.33 -3.03 -4.61
C LYS A 52 -4.49 -3.95 -5.82
N ILE A 53 -5.47 -3.69 -6.67
CA ILE A 53 -5.65 -4.51 -7.87
C ILE A 53 -4.39 -4.45 -8.75
N VAL A 54 -3.85 -3.25 -8.94
CA VAL A 54 -2.62 -3.07 -9.73
C VAL A 54 -1.44 -3.80 -9.09
N LEU A 55 -1.29 -3.69 -7.79
CA LEU A 55 -0.19 -4.33 -7.08
C LEU A 55 -0.31 -5.85 -7.12
N ASP A 56 -1.53 -6.37 -7.00
CA ASP A 56 -1.76 -7.81 -7.12
C ASP A 56 -1.36 -8.31 -8.51
N GLU A 57 -1.60 -7.52 -9.53
CA GLU A 57 -1.21 -7.90 -10.90
C GLU A 57 0.30 -7.92 -11.06
N VAL A 58 0.99 -6.94 -10.51
CA VAL A 58 2.44 -6.80 -10.71
C VAL A 58 3.23 -7.75 -9.80
N PHE A 59 2.86 -7.81 -8.53
CA PHE A 59 3.62 -8.58 -7.54
C PHE A 59 3.09 -10.00 -7.35
N GLY A 60 1.85 -10.24 -7.75
CA GLY A 60 1.18 -11.49 -7.48
C GLY A 60 0.43 -11.44 -6.16
N ILE A 61 -0.80 -11.93 -6.17
CA ILE A 61 -1.64 -11.88 -4.98
C ILE A 61 -1.03 -12.70 -3.82
N GLN A 62 -0.27 -13.72 -4.14
CA GLN A 62 0.40 -14.54 -3.13
C GLN A 62 1.49 -13.78 -2.38
N ASN A 63 1.95 -12.67 -2.94
CA ASN A 63 2.96 -11.83 -2.31
C ASN A 63 2.37 -10.65 -1.55
N PHE A 64 1.06 -10.53 -1.52
CA PHE A 64 0.40 -9.59 -0.63
C PHE A 64 0.48 -10.13 0.80
N ARG A 65 1.05 -9.34 1.70
CA ARG A 65 1.27 -9.82 3.07
C ARG A 65 0.24 -9.29 4.04
N SER A 66 -0.04 -8.00 4.00
CA SER A 66 -1.06 -7.46 4.88
C SER A 66 -1.45 -6.04 4.49
N GLU A 67 -2.61 -5.65 4.98
CA GLU A 67 -3.07 -4.28 4.93
C GLU A 67 -3.00 -3.71 6.33
N ILE A 68 -2.34 -2.58 6.47
CA ILE A 68 -2.17 -1.92 7.75
C ILE A 68 -3.03 -0.68 7.76
N THR A 69 -3.90 -0.58 8.74
CA THR A 69 -4.76 0.60 8.88
C THR A 69 -4.10 1.59 9.82
N TRP A 70 -3.89 2.80 9.32
CA TRP A 70 -3.26 3.86 10.08
C TRP A 70 -4.31 4.88 10.47
N LYS A 71 -4.58 5.00 11.74
CA LYS A 71 -5.62 5.91 12.23
C LYS A 71 -5.18 7.36 12.11
N ARG A 72 -6.03 8.19 11.54
CA ARG A 72 -5.82 9.63 11.51
C ARG A 72 -6.32 10.25 12.79
N THR A 73 -5.68 11.34 13.21
CA THR A 73 -6.05 12.03 14.43
C THR A 73 -7.20 13.01 14.25
N SER A 74 -7.48 13.42 13.03
CA SER A 74 -8.58 14.33 12.76
C SER A 74 -9.46 13.75 11.68
N ALA A 75 -10.75 13.69 11.96
CA ALA A 75 -11.74 13.22 11.02
C ALA A 75 -12.82 14.27 10.90
N HIS A 76 -13.27 14.50 9.68
CA HIS A 76 -14.37 15.40 9.40
C HIS A 76 -15.51 14.62 8.79
N SER A 77 -16.72 14.88 9.24
CA SER A 77 -17.91 14.34 8.60
C SER A 77 -18.48 15.41 7.69
N SER A 78 -18.84 15.01 6.50
CA SER A 78 -19.66 15.87 5.67
C SER A 78 -21.12 15.64 6.02
N ALA A 79 -22.00 16.47 5.46
CA ALA A 79 -23.42 16.38 5.77
C ALA A 79 -24.05 15.04 5.38
N ARG A 80 -23.44 14.29 4.47
CA ARG A 80 -24.07 13.09 3.92
C ARG A 80 -23.18 11.86 3.93
N ARG A 81 -22.02 11.91 4.54
CA ARG A 81 -21.14 10.75 4.65
C ARG A 81 -20.19 10.94 5.80
N TYR A 82 -19.63 9.84 6.23
CA TYR A 82 -18.58 9.89 7.23
C TYR A 82 -17.27 10.33 6.58
N GLY A 83 -16.52 11.14 7.28
CA GLY A 83 -15.20 11.53 6.83
C GLY A 83 -14.21 10.38 6.92
N PRO A 84 -13.13 10.43 6.16
CA PRO A 84 -12.09 9.41 6.25
C PRO A 84 -11.37 9.54 7.59
N VAL A 85 -11.18 8.41 8.27
CA VAL A 85 -10.56 8.37 9.59
C VAL A 85 -9.24 7.60 9.59
N HIS A 86 -8.83 7.06 8.46
CA HIS A 86 -7.61 6.26 8.39
C HIS A 86 -6.95 6.37 7.02
N ASP A 87 -5.66 6.06 7.01
CA ASP A 87 -4.93 5.77 5.79
C ASP A 87 -4.61 4.29 5.75
N THR A 88 -4.24 3.81 4.60
CA THR A 88 -3.96 2.40 4.39
C THR A 88 -2.53 2.23 3.92
N LEU A 89 -1.84 1.27 4.52
CA LEU A 89 -0.54 0.81 4.05
C LEU A 89 -0.70 -0.60 3.52
N LEU A 90 -0.32 -0.80 2.28
CA LEU A 90 -0.35 -2.13 1.66
C LEU A 90 1.06 -2.69 1.68
N PHE A 91 1.21 -3.87 2.25
CA PHE A 91 2.52 -4.51 2.42
C PHE A 91 2.62 -5.68 1.45
N TYR A 92 3.60 -5.60 0.57
CA TYR A 92 3.93 -6.66 -0.38
C TYR A 92 5.38 -7.06 -0.23
N SER A 93 5.66 -8.32 -0.48
CA SER A 93 7.04 -8.79 -0.64
C SER A 93 7.29 -9.11 -2.11
N LYS A 94 8.55 -9.18 -2.52
CA LYS A 94 8.86 -9.61 -3.86
C LYS A 94 8.68 -11.12 -4.03
N SER A 95 9.02 -11.87 -2.97
CA SER A 95 8.92 -13.33 -2.99
C SER A 95 8.67 -13.84 -1.57
N ASP A 96 8.62 -15.15 -1.42
CA ASP A 96 8.51 -15.78 -0.09
C ASP A 96 9.77 -15.62 0.74
N GLN A 97 10.85 -15.15 0.17
CA GLN A 97 12.14 -15.03 0.83
C GLN A 97 12.33 -13.67 1.49
N TYR A 98 11.27 -12.96 1.80
CA TYR A 98 11.37 -11.61 2.34
C TYR A 98 11.84 -11.61 3.79
N VAL A 99 12.55 -10.53 4.15
CA VAL A 99 13.05 -10.36 5.50
C VAL A 99 11.90 -9.94 6.41
N TRP A 100 11.76 -10.67 7.50
CA TRP A 100 10.75 -10.36 8.52
C TRP A 100 11.40 -10.43 9.89
N ASN A 101 11.48 -9.28 10.55
CA ASN A 101 12.04 -9.22 11.89
C ASN A 101 10.91 -9.22 12.91
N GLU A 102 10.75 -10.33 13.60
CA GLU A 102 9.86 -10.37 14.74
C GLU A 102 10.50 -9.61 15.89
N GLY A 103 9.68 -8.98 16.70
CA GLY A 103 10.20 -8.34 17.89
C GLY A 103 10.63 -9.37 18.91
N PRO A 104 11.15 -8.90 20.06
CA PRO A 104 11.61 -9.81 21.11
C PRO A 104 10.53 -10.75 21.62
N THR A 105 9.27 -10.40 21.42
CA THR A 105 8.12 -11.20 21.86
C THR A 105 7.62 -12.15 20.78
N GLY A 106 8.32 -12.25 19.68
CA GLY A 106 7.90 -13.10 18.60
C GLY A 106 6.68 -12.55 17.89
N GLY A 107 5.83 -13.38 17.42
CA GLY A 107 4.72 -13.04 16.53
C GLY A 107 3.90 -11.81 16.84
N SER A 108 4.09 -11.18 17.95
CA SER A 108 3.34 -9.98 18.28
C SER A 108 3.74 -8.77 17.43
N ALA A 109 4.82 -8.87 16.71
CA ALA A 109 5.30 -7.78 15.88
C ALA A 109 4.30 -7.35 14.82
N ALA A 110 3.35 -8.18 14.53
CA ALA A 110 2.34 -7.84 13.54
C ALA A 110 1.39 -6.75 14.00
N THR A 111 1.40 -6.43 15.25
CA THR A 111 0.54 -5.36 15.74
C THR A 111 1.15 -4.04 15.42
N VAL A 112 0.79 -3.49 14.37
CA VAL A 112 1.26 -2.18 14.00
C VAL A 112 0.17 -1.19 14.24
N PRO A 113 0.54 -0.03 14.66
CA PRO A 113 -0.27 1.00 15.25
C PRO A 113 -1.56 1.26 14.61
#